data_1138b3399fba6e43ec109c3e026f925c
#
_entry.id   1138b3399fba6e43ec109c3e026f925c
#
_cell.length_a   1.000
_cell.length_b   1.000
_cell.length_c   1.000
_cell.angle_alpha   90.00
_cell.angle_beta   90.00
_cell.angle_gamma   90.00
#
_symmetry.space_group_name_H-M   'P 1'
#
loop_
_entity.id
_entity.type
_entity.pdbx_description
1 polymer ?
#
loop_
_entity_poly.entity_id
_entity_poly.type
_entity_poly.pdbx_seq_one_letter_code
_entity_poly.pdbx_strand_id
1 'polypeptide(L)'
;MNAAETLHRSLHAGPTEYPFAERVRQSLKDFGGFSSEERRAVRDAVKFTETSLENRLLALAEGLGSEVCEWLFNGNVRPWAYVTARLRNVLSHGFAAPDGVHDDPGALVGALRLTEAVIRLRLFLEAGLPSGTRLVSQLERDRGLRSLSKQSIADWPLLAHRINSRQWSQPH
;
A
#
# COMPACT_ATOMS: atom_id res chain seq x y z
N MET A 1 9.90 -5.97 1.12
CA MET A 1 8.94 -5.02 1.72
C MET A 1 9.63 -3.84 2.40
N ASN A 2 10.64 -4.04 3.23
CA ASN A 2 11.39 -2.94 3.86
C ASN A 2 11.90 -1.89 2.85
N ALA A 3 12.28 -2.30 1.63
CA ALA A 3 12.73 -1.38 0.59
C ALA A 3 11.66 -0.38 0.15
N ALA A 4 10.39 -0.80 0.03
CA ALA A 4 9.28 0.10 -0.31
C ALA A 4 9.04 1.13 0.80
N GLU A 5 9.08 0.70 2.06
CA GLU A 5 8.93 1.60 3.22
C GLU A 5 10.09 2.59 3.31
N THR A 6 11.32 2.14 3.10
CA THR A 6 12.50 3.00 3.09
C THR A 6 12.45 4.02 1.95
N LEU A 7 12.12 3.57 0.74
CA LEU A 7 12.00 4.46 -0.42
C LEU A 7 10.89 5.50 -0.20
N HIS A 8 9.71 5.08 0.27
CA HIS A 8 8.64 6.01 0.58
C HIS A 8 9.08 7.07 1.61
N ARG A 9 9.76 6.66 2.69
CA ARG A 9 10.27 7.60 3.70
C ARG A 9 11.29 8.57 3.14
N SER A 10 12.16 8.15 2.22
CA SER A 10 13.16 9.03 1.60
C SER A 10 12.56 10.04 0.61
N LEU A 11 11.49 9.66 -0.08
CA LEU A 11 10.79 10.53 -1.04
C LEU A 11 9.82 11.50 -0.36
N HIS A 12 9.27 11.11 0.79
CA HIS A 12 8.25 11.87 1.53
C HIS A 12 8.80 12.22 2.91
N ALA A 13 9.84 13.05 2.94
CA ALA A 13 10.51 13.48 4.16
C ALA A 13 9.55 14.31 5.03
N GLY A 14 9.09 13.73 6.13
CA GLY A 14 8.33 14.38 7.20
C GLY A 14 7.35 13.42 7.88
N PRO A 15 7.08 13.62 9.18
CA PRO A 15 5.98 12.92 9.83
C PRO A 15 4.68 13.45 9.24
N THR A 16 3.93 12.60 8.56
CA THR A 16 2.60 12.95 8.06
C THR A 16 1.67 12.99 9.26
N GLU A 17 1.40 14.18 9.78
CA GLU A 17 0.32 14.35 10.77
C GLU A 17 -1.00 13.93 10.11
N TYR A 18 -1.78 13.14 10.84
CA TYR A 18 -3.13 12.81 10.40
C TYR A 18 -3.94 14.11 10.22
N PRO A 19 -4.69 14.26 9.11
CA PRO A 19 -5.48 15.48 8.85
C PRO A 19 -6.49 15.81 9.96
N PHE A 20 -6.84 14.84 10.80
CA PHE A 20 -7.76 15.00 11.92
C PHE A 20 -7.08 14.96 13.30
N ALA A 21 -5.75 14.87 13.37
CA ALA A 21 -5.03 14.85 14.65
C ALA A 21 -5.39 16.06 15.51
N GLU A 22 -5.50 17.25 14.90
CA GLU A 22 -5.89 18.46 15.63
C GLU A 22 -7.34 18.41 16.12
N ARG A 23 -8.27 17.88 15.32
CA ARG A 23 -9.66 17.68 15.76
C ARG A 23 -9.77 16.71 16.92
N VAL A 24 -8.99 15.60 16.88
CA VAL A 24 -8.94 14.65 18.00
C VAL A 24 -8.35 15.30 19.25
N ARG A 25 -7.27 16.07 19.13
CA ARG A 25 -6.68 16.81 20.24
C ARG A 25 -7.67 17.79 20.86
N GLN A 26 -8.44 18.51 20.05
CA GLN A 26 -9.45 19.43 20.52
C GLN A 26 -10.60 18.71 21.22
N SER A 27 -11.14 17.64 20.60
CA SER A 27 -12.19 16.81 21.22
C SER A 27 -11.76 16.21 22.57
N LEU A 28 -10.48 15.80 22.70
CA LEU A 28 -9.93 15.32 23.96
C LEU A 28 -9.81 16.40 25.05
N LYS A 29 -9.63 17.67 24.67
CA LYS A 29 -9.66 18.78 25.62
C LYS A 29 -11.07 19.05 26.14
N ASP A 30 -12.03 18.99 25.24
CA ASP A 30 -13.44 19.31 25.49
C ASP A 30 -14.15 18.18 26.24
N PHE A 31 -13.65 16.94 26.13
CA PHE A 31 -14.23 15.77 26.79
C PHE A 31 -13.67 15.60 28.22
N GLY A 32 -14.51 15.92 29.22
CA GLY A 32 -14.13 15.90 30.65
C GLY A 32 -13.96 14.50 31.25
N GLY A 33 -14.23 13.42 30.50
CA GLY A 33 -14.26 12.04 31.01
C GLY A 33 -12.92 11.32 31.11
N PHE A 34 -11.85 11.88 30.54
CA PHE A 34 -10.52 11.26 30.59
C PHE A 34 -9.61 11.86 31.64
N SER A 35 -8.87 11.01 32.34
CA SER A 35 -7.76 11.41 33.18
C SER A 35 -6.62 12.07 32.36
N SER A 36 -5.72 12.77 33.03
CA SER A 36 -4.54 13.36 32.37
C SER A 36 -3.64 12.33 31.70
N GLU A 37 -3.56 11.13 32.27
CA GLU A 37 -2.76 10.03 31.76
C GLU A 37 -3.39 9.39 30.50
N GLU A 38 -4.69 9.15 30.53
CA GLU A 38 -5.45 8.66 29.37
C GLU A 38 -5.40 9.66 28.21
N ARG A 39 -5.57 10.96 28.48
CA ARG A 39 -5.42 12.02 27.47
C ARG A 39 -4.02 12.07 26.87
N ARG A 40 -2.98 11.79 27.68
CA ARG A 40 -1.60 11.71 27.19
C ARG A 40 -1.43 10.49 26.30
N ALA A 41 -1.89 9.31 26.73
CA ALA A 41 -1.81 8.07 25.97
C ALA A 41 -2.52 8.19 24.60
N VAL A 42 -3.73 8.75 24.55
CA VAL A 42 -4.46 8.98 23.31
C VAL A 42 -3.74 10.00 22.41
N ARG A 43 -3.22 11.10 22.97
CA ARG A 43 -2.43 12.08 22.22
C ARG A 43 -1.19 11.46 21.58
N ASP A 44 -0.48 10.64 22.34
CA ASP A 44 0.74 9.98 21.85
C ASP A 44 0.39 8.93 20.78
N ALA A 45 -0.71 8.21 20.92
CA ALA A 45 -1.21 7.28 19.91
C ALA A 45 -1.63 7.99 18.61
N VAL A 46 -2.22 9.19 18.68
CA VAL A 46 -2.68 9.97 17.52
C VAL A 46 -1.54 10.77 16.89
N LYS A 47 -0.49 11.10 17.65
CA LYS A 47 0.63 11.92 17.18
C LYS A 47 1.52 11.21 16.15
N PHE A 48 1.58 9.89 16.19
CA PHE A 48 2.46 9.07 15.36
C PHE A 48 1.70 7.96 14.64
N THR A 49 0.63 8.29 13.97
CA THR A 49 0.07 7.33 13.03
C THR A 49 0.98 7.30 11.80
N GLU A 50 1.88 6.35 11.79
CA GLU A 50 2.62 6.06 10.57
C GLU A 50 1.63 5.78 9.45
N THR A 51 1.86 6.39 8.29
CA THR A 51 1.11 6.08 7.08
C THR A 51 1.07 4.57 6.89
N SER A 52 -0.11 3.98 6.74
CA SER A 52 -0.24 2.53 6.59
C SER A 52 0.60 2.04 5.41
N LEU A 53 1.03 0.77 5.45
CA LEU A 53 1.77 0.18 4.33
C LEU A 53 0.99 0.28 3.02
N GLU A 54 -0.33 0.08 3.07
CA GLU A 54 -1.21 0.26 1.92
C GLU A 54 -1.09 1.66 1.32
N ASN A 55 -1.22 2.70 2.14
CA ASN A 55 -1.09 4.09 1.68
C ASN A 55 0.31 4.42 1.15
N ARG A 56 1.36 3.83 1.72
CA ARG A 56 2.73 3.98 1.19
C ARG A 56 2.89 3.33 -0.17
N LEU A 57 2.32 2.15 -0.37
CA LEU A 57 2.34 1.46 -1.66
C LEU A 57 1.55 2.24 -2.71
N LEU A 58 0.38 2.78 -2.35
CA LEU A 58 -0.40 3.66 -3.21
C LEU A 58 0.40 4.90 -3.64
N ALA A 59 0.99 5.62 -2.69
CA ALA A 59 1.79 6.80 -2.99
C ALA A 59 3.00 6.49 -3.90
N LEU A 60 3.66 5.35 -3.72
CA LEU A 60 4.76 4.93 -4.60
C LEU A 60 4.26 4.64 -6.02
N ALA A 61 3.12 3.96 -6.15
CA ALA A 61 2.54 3.66 -7.46
C ALA A 61 2.01 4.92 -8.16
N GLU A 62 1.26 5.77 -7.47
CA GLU A 62 0.74 7.04 -8.00
C GLU A 62 1.88 7.96 -8.46
N GLY A 63 3.01 7.94 -7.77
CA GLY A 63 4.20 8.67 -8.15
C GLY A 63 4.91 8.18 -9.42
N LEU A 64 4.44 7.08 -10.06
CA LEU A 64 4.89 6.68 -11.40
C LEU A 64 4.28 7.55 -12.51
N GLY A 65 3.24 8.33 -12.18
CA GLY A 65 2.42 9.08 -13.14
C GLY A 65 1.25 8.25 -13.68
N SER A 66 0.22 8.96 -14.13
CA SER A 66 -1.07 8.37 -14.52
C SER A 66 -0.93 7.29 -15.59
N GLU A 67 -0.14 7.56 -16.64
CA GLU A 67 -0.01 6.66 -17.79
C GLU A 67 0.70 5.34 -17.42
N VAL A 68 1.76 5.41 -16.63
CA VAL A 68 2.50 4.22 -16.18
C VAL A 68 1.68 3.44 -15.17
N CYS A 69 1.02 4.14 -14.26
CA CYS A 69 0.14 3.54 -13.26
C CYS A 69 -1.04 2.82 -13.92
N GLU A 70 -1.71 3.46 -14.88
CA GLU A 70 -2.80 2.83 -15.63
C GLU A 70 -2.32 1.62 -16.43
N TRP A 71 -1.20 1.74 -17.14
CA TRP A 71 -0.63 0.63 -17.90
C TRP A 71 -0.26 -0.57 -17.02
N LEU A 72 0.37 -0.33 -15.86
CA LEU A 72 0.86 -1.39 -14.99
C LEU A 72 -0.25 -2.09 -14.20
N PHE A 73 -1.24 -1.32 -13.74
CA PHE A 73 -2.30 -1.80 -12.84
C PHE A 73 -3.68 -1.92 -13.50
N ASN A 74 -3.90 -1.27 -14.62
CA ASN A 74 -5.20 -1.21 -15.30
C ASN A 74 -6.35 -0.86 -14.32
N GLY A 75 -6.18 0.24 -13.58
CA GLY A 75 -7.14 0.69 -12.57
C GLY A 75 -7.10 -0.06 -11.21
N ASN A 76 -6.35 -1.14 -11.10
CA ASN A 76 -6.35 -2.02 -9.91
C ASN A 76 -5.24 -1.70 -8.88
N VAL A 77 -4.74 -0.47 -8.85
CA VAL A 77 -3.68 -0.07 -7.91
C VAL A 77 -4.09 -0.24 -6.44
N ARG A 78 -5.34 0.14 -6.09
CA ARG A 78 -5.85 -0.02 -4.72
C ARG A 78 -6.01 -1.48 -4.31
N PRO A 79 -6.67 -2.36 -5.09
CA PRO A 79 -6.68 -3.80 -4.83
C PRO A 79 -5.29 -4.38 -4.63
N TRP A 80 -4.31 -4.06 -5.48
CA TRP A 80 -2.94 -4.51 -5.29
C TRP A 80 -2.32 -4.04 -3.97
N ALA A 81 -2.41 -2.74 -3.66
CA ALA A 81 -1.82 -2.19 -2.44
C ALA A 81 -2.42 -2.84 -1.19
N TYR A 82 -3.74 -3.02 -1.17
CA TYR A 82 -4.47 -3.67 -0.09
C TYR A 82 -4.04 -5.13 0.11
N VAL A 83 -4.06 -5.94 -0.97
CA VAL A 83 -3.64 -7.36 -0.92
C VAL A 83 -2.18 -7.48 -0.48
N THR A 84 -1.30 -6.65 -1.04
CA THR A 84 0.13 -6.66 -0.73
C THR A 84 0.40 -6.30 0.73
N ALA A 85 -0.29 -5.29 1.26
CA ALA A 85 -0.19 -4.91 2.67
C ALA A 85 -0.71 -6.04 3.59
N ARG A 86 -1.81 -6.69 3.21
CA ARG A 86 -2.38 -7.82 3.94
C ARG A 86 -1.43 -9.01 4.00
N LEU A 87 -0.88 -9.42 2.84
CA LEU A 87 0.11 -10.50 2.76
C LEU A 87 1.32 -10.24 3.66
N ARG A 88 1.89 -9.03 3.58
CA ARG A 88 3.04 -8.67 4.44
C ARG A 88 2.69 -8.75 5.92
N ASN A 89 1.54 -8.25 6.33
CA ASN A 89 1.14 -8.25 7.73
C ASN A 89 0.96 -9.69 8.26
N VAL A 90 0.30 -10.55 7.50
CA VAL A 90 0.12 -11.96 7.85
C VAL A 90 1.47 -12.67 7.98
N LEU A 91 2.34 -12.55 6.97
CA LEU A 91 3.66 -13.18 6.97
C LEU A 91 4.58 -12.66 8.08
N SER A 92 4.49 -11.37 8.43
CA SER A 92 5.33 -10.77 9.47
C SER A 92 4.94 -11.16 10.89
N HIS A 93 3.66 -11.43 11.10
CA HIS A 93 3.13 -11.76 12.43
C HIS A 93 2.90 -13.26 12.63
N GLY A 94 3.09 -14.07 11.59
CA GLY A 94 2.94 -15.53 11.66
C GLY A 94 1.51 -15.99 11.93
N PHE A 95 0.51 -15.14 11.69
CA PHE A 95 -0.89 -15.49 11.88
C PHE A 95 -1.45 -16.19 10.65
N ALA A 96 -2.14 -17.31 10.87
CA ALA A 96 -2.98 -17.90 9.85
C ALA A 96 -4.16 -16.96 9.60
N ALA A 97 -4.24 -16.35 8.40
CA ALA A 97 -5.37 -15.51 8.05
C ALA A 97 -6.51 -16.38 7.51
N PRO A 98 -7.76 -16.14 7.95
CA PRO A 98 -8.91 -16.98 7.53
C PRO A 98 -9.19 -16.90 6.02
N ASP A 99 -8.69 -15.87 5.35
CA ASP A 99 -8.84 -15.68 3.91
C ASP A 99 -7.94 -16.61 3.06
N GLY A 100 -6.89 -17.19 3.66
CA GLY A 100 -5.96 -18.12 3.00
C GLY A 100 -5.19 -17.50 1.80
N VAL A 101 -5.18 -16.18 1.65
CA VAL A 101 -4.47 -15.51 0.55
C VAL A 101 -2.95 -15.70 0.68
N HIS A 102 -2.46 -15.83 1.91
CA HIS A 102 -1.05 -16.08 2.20
C HIS A 102 -0.56 -17.48 1.79
N ASP A 103 -1.48 -18.42 1.56
CA ASP A 103 -1.18 -19.77 1.08
C ASP A 103 -1.21 -19.85 -0.47
N ASP A 104 -1.50 -18.74 -1.14
CA ASP A 104 -1.56 -18.64 -2.59
C ASP A 104 -0.18 -18.22 -3.15
N PRO A 105 0.60 -19.17 -3.71
CA PRO A 105 1.93 -18.84 -4.25
C PRO A 105 1.87 -17.82 -5.40
N GLY A 106 0.79 -17.81 -6.18
CA GLY A 106 0.59 -16.85 -7.26
C GLY A 106 0.43 -15.44 -6.73
N ALA A 107 -0.38 -15.26 -5.67
CA ALA A 107 -0.57 -13.99 -4.99
C ALA A 107 0.74 -13.48 -4.37
N LEU A 108 1.50 -14.36 -3.71
CA LEU A 108 2.79 -14.01 -3.10
C LEU A 108 3.82 -13.56 -4.13
N VAL A 109 4.00 -14.35 -5.19
CA VAL A 109 4.96 -14.04 -6.28
C VAL A 109 4.52 -12.79 -7.03
N GLY A 110 3.25 -12.65 -7.33
CA GLY A 110 2.68 -11.47 -7.99
C GLY A 110 2.91 -10.20 -7.17
N ALA A 111 2.57 -10.22 -5.87
CA ALA A 111 2.79 -9.10 -4.97
C ALA A 111 4.26 -8.69 -4.88
N LEU A 112 5.17 -9.67 -4.76
CA LEU A 112 6.60 -9.42 -4.71
C LEU A 112 7.11 -8.77 -6.00
N ARG A 113 6.83 -9.36 -7.16
CA ARG A 113 7.32 -8.90 -8.46
C ARG A 113 6.77 -7.52 -8.83
N LEU A 114 5.48 -7.28 -8.57
CA LEU A 114 4.88 -6.00 -8.88
C LEU A 114 5.39 -4.90 -7.96
N THR A 115 5.60 -5.20 -6.67
CA THR A 115 6.24 -4.27 -5.73
C THR A 115 7.67 -3.94 -6.16
N GLU A 116 8.44 -4.93 -6.57
CA GLU A 116 9.79 -4.75 -7.12
C GLU A 116 9.77 -3.85 -8.36
N ALA A 117 8.85 -4.09 -9.28
CA ALA A 117 8.70 -3.26 -10.49
C ALA A 117 8.38 -1.81 -10.14
N VAL A 118 7.45 -1.56 -9.22
CA VAL A 118 7.11 -0.20 -8.74
C VAL A 118 8.33 0.51 -8.15
N ILE A 119 9.08 -0.16 -7.27
CA ILE A 119 10.27 0.42 -6.64
C ILE A 119 11.32 0.76 -7.70
N ARG A 120 11.62 -0.15 -8.62
CA ARG A 120 12.59 0.07 -9.69
C ARG A 120 12.20 1.23 -10.60
N LEU A 121 10.94 1.29 -11.01
CA LEU A 121 10.44 2.37 -11.85
C LEU A 121 10.49 3.72 -11.14
N ARG A 122 10.14 3.77 -9.86
CA ARG A 122 10.30 5.00 -9.04
C ARG A 122 11.75 5.45 -8.99
N LEU A 123 12.68 4.56 -8.72
CA LEU A 123 14.11 4.90 -8.69
C LEU A 123 14.60 5.40 -10.05
N PHE A 124 14.14 4.82 -11.15
CA PHE A 124 14.47 5.29 -12.49
C PHE A 124 13.92 6.68 -12.79
N LEU A 125 12.70 6.98 -12.36
CA LEU A 125 12.12 8.32 -12.50
C LEU A 125 12.88 9.36 -11.68
N GLU A 126 13.27 9.03 -10.43
CA GLU A 126 14.10 9.90 -9.59
C GLU A 126 15.51 10.11 -10.19
N ALA A 127 16.02 9.14 -10.94
CA ALA A 127 17.28 9.26 -11.69
C ALA A 127 17.14 10.06 -13.00
N GLY A 128 15.95 10.61 -13.29
CA GLY A 128 15.72 11.48 -14.45
C GLY A 128 15.39 10.74 -15.75
N LEU A 129 14.97 9.46 -15.69
CA LEU A 129 14.48 8.76 -16.87
C LEU A 129 13.15 9.35 -17.38
N PRO A 130 12.86 9.22 -18.69
CA PRO A 130 11.61 9.72 -19.26
C PRO A 130 10.37 9.16 -18.54
N SER A 131 9.37 10.00 -18.35
CA SER A 131 8.07 9.65 -17.75
C SER A 131 6.95 9.52 -18.80
N GLY A 132 5.76 9.19 -18.34
CA GLY A 132 4.54 9.19 -19.16
C GLY A 132 4.56 8.16 -20.30
N THR A 133 3.92 8.51 -21.41
CA THR A 133 3.76 7.62 -22.58
C THR A 133 5.08 7.13 -23.18
N ARG A 134 6.15 7.92 -23.05
CA ARG A 134 7.49 7.55 -23.51
C ARG A 134 8.05 6.38 -22.72
N LEU A 135 7.84 6.39 -21.40
CA LEU A 135 8.22 5.26 -20.55
C LEU A 135 7.35 4.04 -20.85
N VAL A 136 6.03 4.19 -20.96
CA VAL A 136 5.10 3.09 -21.30
C VAL A 136 5.55 2.39 -22.58
N SER A 137 5.88 3.13 -23.65
CA SER A 137 6.36 2.53 -24.91
C SER A 137 7.64 1.70 -24.77
N GLN A 138 8.47 1.99 -23.79
CA GLN A 138 9.65 1.19 -23.46
C GLN A 138 9.27 -0.04 -22.64
N LEU A 139 8.38 0.11 -21.65
CA LEU A 139 7.90 -0.97 -20.78
C LEU A 139 7.15 -2.05 -21.55
N GLU A 140 6.42 -1.68 -22.60
CA GLU A 140 5.73 -2.62 -23.51
C GLU A 140 6.67 -3.61 -24.20
N ARG A 141 7.94 -3.28 -24.33
CA ARG A 141 8.97 -4.17 -24.91
C ARG A 141 9.50 -5.18 -23.89
N ASP A 142 9.32 -4.91 -22.59
CA ASP A 142 9.70 -5.84 -21.52
C ASP A 142 8.63 -6.91 -21.33
N ARG A 143 8.98 -8.17 -21.66
CA ARG A 143 8.05 -9.31 -21.57
C ARG A 143 7.60 -9.57 -20.11
N GLY A 144 8.49 -9.37 -19.15
CA GLY A 144 8.21 -9.59 -17.74
C GLY A 144 7.20 -8.58 -17.20
N LEU A 145 7.42 -7.29 -17.45
CA LEU A 145 6.52 -6.21 -17.01
C LEU A 145 5.17 -6.30 -17.74
N ARG A 146 5.15 -6.65 -19.01
CA ARG A 146 3.89 -6.90 -19.74
C ARG A 146 3.10 -8.08 -19.15
N SER A 147 3.77 -9.13 -18.71
CA SER A 147 3.11 -10.25 -18.02
C SER A 147 2.50 -9.81 -16.69
N LEU A 148 3.23 -9.02 -15.90
CA LEU A 148 2.72 -8.46 -14.64
C LEU A 148 1.53 -7.54 -14.85
N SER A 149 1.57 -6.66 -15.86
CA SER A 149 0.44 -5.80 -16.22
C SER A 149 -0.81 -6.62 -16.55
N LYS A 150 -0.69 -7.69 -17.34
CA LYS A 150 -1.81 -8.58 -17.68
C LYS A 150 -2.36 -9.32 -16.44
N GLN A 151 -1.50 -9.80 -15.56
CA GLN A 151 -1.92 -10.44 -14.31
C GLN A 151 -2.66 -9.46 -13.39
N SER A 152 -2.25 -8.20 -13.35
CA SER A 152 -2.89 -7.17 -12.53
C SER A 152 -4.37 -6.96 -12.85
N ILE A 153 -4.80 -7.23 -14.08
CA ILE A 153 -6.20 -7.10 -14.49
C ILE A 153 -7.10 -8.14 -13.82
N ALA A 154 -6.64 -9.39 -13.76
CA ALA A 154 -7.46 -10.52 -13.32
C ALA A 154 -7.35 -10.79 -11.81
N ASP A 155 -6.14 -10.74 -11.27
CA ASP A 155 -5.86 -11.33 -9.97
C ASP A 155 -6.18 -10.41 -8.79
N TRP A 156 -5.83 -9.13 -8.86
CA TRP A 156 -5.95 -8.23 -7.70
C TRP A 156 -7.39 -7.97 -7.26
N PRO A 157 -8.37 -7.72 -8.14
CA PRO A 157 -9.77 -7.55 -7.73
C PRO A 157 -10.32 -8.80 -7.08
N LEU A 158 -10.02 -9.99 -7.62
CA LEU A 158 -10.49 -11.26 -7.07
C LEU A 158 -9.88 -11.55 -5.69
N LEU A 159 -8.58 -11.30 -5.51
CA LEU A 159 -7.91 -11.47 -4.23
C LEU A 159 -8.44 -10.49 -3.19
N ALA A 160 -8.61 -9.23 -3.53
CA ALA A 160 -9.19 -8.23 -2.64
C ALA A 160 -10.63 -8.58 -2.24
N HIS A 161 -11.44 -9.04 -3.17
CA HIS A 161 -12.79 -9.50 -2.89
C HIS A 161 -12.79 -10.73 -1.95
N ARG A 162 -11.90 -11.70 -2.18
CA ARG A 162 -11.75 -12.90 -1.32
C ARG A 162 -11.41 -12.55 0.12
N ILE A 163 -10.51 -11.58 0.33
CA ILE A 163 -10.16 -11.09 1.68
C ILE A 163 -11.39 -10.45 2.34
N ASN A 164 -12.05 -9.53 1.66
CA ASN A 164 -13.20 -8.79 2.19
C ASN A 164 -14.39 -9.69 2.51
N SER A 165 -14.73 -10.62 1.62
CA SER A 165 -15.89 -11.50 1.81
C SER A 165 -15.77 -12.42 3.03
N ARG A 166 -14.54 -12.86 3.37
CA ARG A 166 -14.31 -13.72 4.54
C ARG A 166 -14.21 -12.94 5.86
N GLN A 167 -13.81 -11.67 5.83
CA GLN A 167 -13.83 -10.84 7.04
C GLN A 167 -15.24 -10.61 7.59
N TRP A 168 -16.26 -10.58 6.72
CA TRP A 168 -17.66 -10.35 7.11
C TRP A 168 -18.42 -11.65 7.45
N SER A 169 -17.83 -12.82 7.21
CA SER A 169 -18.45 -14.12 7.43
C SER A 169 -18.12 -14.75 8.79
N GLN A 170 -17.36 -14.06 9.65
CA GLN A 170 -17.10 -14.52 11.01
C GLN A 170 -18.21 -14.00 11.95
N PRO A 171 -18.98 -14.91 12.61
CA PRO A 171 -19.88 -14.48 13.67
C PRO A 171 -19.07 -13.96 14.85
N HIS A 172 -19.46 -12.80 15.35
CA HIS A 172 -18.97 -12.22 16.61
C HIS A 172 -19.34 -13.07 17.81
#